data_5246068c177b7891e0aa76080deaed8c
#
_entry.id   5246068c177b7891e0aa76080deaed8c
#
_cell.length_a   1.000
_cell.length_b   1.000
_cell.length_c   1.000
_cell.angle_alpha   90.00
_cell.angle_beta   90.00
_cell.angle_gamma   90.00
#
_symmetry.space_group_name_H-M   'P 1'
#
loop_
_entity.id
_entity.type
_entity.pdbx_description
1 polymer ?
#
loop_
_entity_poly.entity_id
_entity_poly.type
_entity_poly.pdbx_seq_one_letter_code
_entity_poly.pdbx_strand_id
1 'polypeptide(L)'
;MMNDGKEWQLALPEFLLEAEMLLAKSEECLSHLHLIRNDNDAIDCMKSSLSKLAEKSDALALRAISEFSRHIQYLISNAASPLQLHDQALSALHDCLILLAWQLELIDAKTGKLALDESEQTTLIATVCQQIPQKDFGYKQPQHMPYAS
;
A
#
# COMPACT_ATOMS: atom_id res chain seq x y z
N MET A 1 -30.74 -10.70 11.09
CA MET A 1 -30.16 -10.46 9.80
C MET A 1 -29.62 -9.03 9.71
N MET A 2 -28.38 -8.92 9.41
CA MET A 2 -27.75 -7.61 9.32
C MET A 2 -28.13 -6.92 8.03
N ASN A 3 -28.28 -5.62 8.14
CA ASN A 3 -28.46 -4.78 6.99
C ASN A 3 -27.10 -4.25 6.58
N ASP A 4 -26.64 -4.59 5.40
CA ASP A 4 -25.29 -4.22 4.96
C ASP A 4 -25.08 -2.73 4.98
N GLY A 5 -26.09 -1.94 4.57
CA GLY A 5 -25.94 -0.50 4.60
C GLY A 5 -25.76 0.03 6.01
N LYS A 6 -26.43 -0.58 6.98
CA LYS A 6 -26.28 -0.17 8.35
C LYS A 6 -24.91 -0.51 8.91
N GLU A 7 -24.40 -1.67 8.55
CA GLU A 7 -23.07 -2.06 8.99
C GLU A 7 -22.03 -1.08 8.48
N TRP A 8 -22.16 -0.68 7.23
CA TRP A 8 -21.26 0.29 6.65
C TRP A 8 -21.31 1.62 7.40
N GLN A 9 -22.52 2.08 7.70
CA GLN A 9 -22.71 3.36 8.37
C GLN A 9 -22.10 3.36 9.76
N LEU A 10 -22.10 2.20 10.42
CA LEU A 10 -21.54 2.11 11.78
C LEU A 10 -20.03 1.88 11.77
N ALA A 11 -19.53 1.10 10.81
CA ALA A 11 -18.14 0.69 10.81
C ALA A 11 -17.23 1.67 10.07
N LEU A 12 -17.75 2.36 9.05
CA LEU A 12 -16.90 3.17 8.19
C LEU A 12 -16.20 4.32 8.92
N PRO A 13 -16.87 5.09 9.79
CA PRO A 13 -16.17 6.19 10.46
C PRO A 13 -14.99 5.72 11.30
N GLU A 14 -15.15 4.62 12.02
CA GLU A 14 -14.06 4.09 12.82
C GLU A 14 -12.93 3.60 11.93
N PHE A 15 -13.26 2.93 10.82
CA PHE A 15 -12.26 2.49 9.88
C PHE A 15 -11.46 3.67 9.33
N LEU A 16 -12.15 4.76 8.96
CA LEU A 16 -11.46 5.90 8.39
C LEU A 16 -10.47 6.52 9.37
N LEU A 17 -10.86 6.61 10.65
CA LEU A 17 -9.93 7.11 11.66
C LEU A 17 -8.71 6.23 11.80
N GLU A 18 -8.92 4.92 11.84
CA GLU A 18 -7.81 3.99 11.98
C GLU A 18 -6.92 4.01 10.75
N ALA A 19 -7.53 4.09 9.56
CA ALA A 19 -6.77 4.14 8.33
C ALA A 19 -5.91 5.39 8.26
N GLU A 20 -6.46 6.53 8.67
CA GLU A 20 -5.68 7.77 8.67
C GLU A 20 -4.50 7.67 9.63
N MET A 21 -4.70 7.05 10.78
CA MET A 21 -3.61 6.87 11.73
C MET A 21 -2.52 5.97 11.16
N LEU A 22 -2.91 4.90 10.48
CA LEU A 22 -1.95 3.98 9.90
C LEU A 22 -1.16 4.64 8.78
N LEU A 23 -1.82 5.46 7.97
CA LEU A 23 -1.13 6.20 6.92
C LEU A 23 -0.17 7.22 7.49
N ALA A 24 -0.60 7.94 8.53
CA ALA A 24 0.28 8.91 9.18
C ALA A 24 1.53 8.22 9.73
N LYS A 25 1.35 7.03 10.30
CA LYS A 25 2.47 6.28 10.81
C LYS A 25 3.41 5.85 9.70
N SER A 26 2.86 5.43 8.58
CA SER A 26 3.68 5.06 7.42
C SER A 26 4.48 6.25 6.92
N GLU A 27 3.88 7.44 6.92
CA GLU A 27 4.59 8.64 6.50
C GLU A 27 5.70 9.02 7.45
N GLU A 28 5.49 8.82 8.76
CA GLU A 28 6.56 9.01 9.72
C GLU A 28 7.74 8.08 9.43
N CYS A 29 7.43 6.84 9.11
CA CYS A 29 8.48 5.88 8.79
C CYS A 29 9.25 6.31 7.55
N LEU A 30 8.55 6.83 6.53
CA LEU A 30 9.22 7.35 5.36
C LEU A 30 10.13 8.52 5.69
N SER A 31 9.69 9.41 6.57
CA SER A 31 10.52 10.54 7.00
C SER A 31 11.81 10.05 7.65
N HIS A 32 11.72 9.04 8.48
CA HIS A 32 12.91 8.43 9.07
C HIS A 32 13.84 7.87 8.01
N LEU A 33 13.27 7.24 6.99
CA LEU A 33 14.06 6.64 5.93
C LEU A 33 14.74 7.67 5.05
N HIS A 34 14.23 8.89 5.01
CA HIS A 34 14.96 9.97 4.35
C HIS A 34 16.26 10.29 5.08
N LEU A 35 16.29 10.07 6.38
CA LEU A 35 17.48 10.32 7.19
C LEU A 35 18.38 9.10 7.23
N ILE A 36 17.80 7.91 7.41
CA ILE A 36 18.54 6.66 7.51
C ILE A 36 17.88 5.66 6.57
N ARG A 37 18.46 5.49 5.39
CA ARG A 37 17.84 4.80 4.27
C ARG A 37 17.63 3.31 4.48
N ASN A 38 18.37 2.72 5.40
CA ASN A 38 18.24 1.30 5.69
C ASN A 38 17.82 1.05 7.13
N ASP A 39 17.07 2.00 7.71
CA ASP A 39 16.57 1.85 9.07
C ASP A 39 15.53 0.73 9.09
N ASN A 40 15.93 -0.42 9.61
CA ASN A 40 15.07 -1.60 9.62
C ASN A 40 13.83 -1.42 10.46
N ASP A 41 13.93 -0.67 11.56
CA ASP A 41 12.77 -0.43 12.40
C ASP A 41 11.72 0.37 11.65
N ALA A 42 12.15 1.39 10.91
CA ALA A 42 11.23 2.19 10.12
C ALA A 42 10.61 1.37 8.99
N ILE A 43 11.40 0.52 8.35
CA ILE A 43 10.90 -0.35 7.29
C ILE A 43 9.86 -1.31 7.85
N ASP A 44 10.16 -1.94 8.98
CA ASP A 44 9.23 -2.89 9.59
C ASP A 44 7.96 -2.20 10.06
N CYS A 45 8.09 -0.99 10.59
CA CYS A 45 6.92 -0.23 11.02
C CYS A 45 6.00 0.09 9.84
N MET A 46 6.59 0.50 8.72
CA MET A 46 5.80 0.80 7.53
C MET A 46 5.10 -0.45 7.00
N LYS A 47 5.81 -1.57 6.95
CA LYS A 47 5.21 -2.82 6.49
C LYS A 47 4.06 -3.23 7.40
N SER A 48 4.25 -3.11 8.70
CA SER A 48 3.21 -3.46 9.66
C SER A 48 1.98 -2.57 9.50
N SER A 49 2.19 -1.28 9.31
CA SER A 49 1.08 -0.34 9.14
C SER A 49 0.28 -0.66 7.87
N LEU A 50 0.98 -0.96 6.78
CA LEU A 50 0.31 -1.31 5.53
C LEU A 50 -0.44 -2.63 5.65
N SER A 51 0.13 -3.59 6.35
CA SER A 51 -0.53 -4.87 6.58
C SER A 51 -1.83 -4.69 7.37
N LYS A 52 -1.78 -3.86 8.41
CA LYS A 52 -2.98 -3.59 9.21
C LYS A 52 -4.04 -2.85 8.40
N LEU A 53 -3.60 -1.90 7.57
CA LEU A 53 -4.54 -1.19 6.71
C LEU A 53 -5.24 -2.17 5.77
N ALA A 54 -4.49 -3.11 5.21
CA ALA A 54 -5.07 -4.11 4.32
C ALA A 54 -6.09 -4.97 5.06
N GLU A 55 -5.77 -5.41 6.27
CA GLU A 55 -6.69 -6.24 7.05
C GLU A 55 -7.99 -5.50 7.35
N LYS A 56 -7.88 -4.24 7.75
CA LYS A 56 -9.07 -3.46 8.07
C LYS A 56 -9.89 -3.15 6.83
N SER A 57 -9.23 -2.95 5.72
CA SER A 57 -9.92 -2.73 4.45
C SER A 57 -10.66 -3.99 4.00
N ASP A 58 -10.06 -5.16 4.21
CA ASP A 58 -10.72 -6.42 3.90
C ASP A 58 -12.00 -6.59 4.70
N ALA A 59 -11.97 -6.20 5.97
CA ALA A 59 -13.14 -6.35 6.82
C ALA A 59 -14.33 -5.57 6.29
N LEU A 60 -14.09 -4.53 5.51
CA LEU A 60 -15.15 -3.72 4.91
C LEU A 60 -15.27 -3.96 3.41
N ALA A 61 -14.63 -5.01 2.91
CA ALA A 61 -14.68 -5.39 1.49
C ALA A 61 -14.15 -4.30 0.55
N LEU A 62 -13.23 -3.48 1.03
CA LEU A 62 -12.59 -2.45 0.22
C LEU A 62 -11.36 -3.06 -0.47
N ARG A 63 -11.61 -3.88 -1.48
CA ARG A 63 -10.56 -4.72 -2.07
C ARG A 63 -9.48 -3.88 -2.76
N ALA A 64 -9.85 -2.80 -3.43
CA ALA A 64 -8.86 -2.00 -4.11
C ALA A 64 -7.82 -1.45 -3.14
N ILE A 65 -8.27 -0.97 -1.98
CA ILE A 65 -7.36 -0.45 -0.96
C ILE A 65 -6.54 -1.58 -0.34
N SER A 66 -7.20 -2.68 -0.05
CA SER A 66 -6.54 -3.84 0.55
C SER A 66 -5.44 -4.38 -0.36
N GLU A 67 -5.76 -4.59 -1.63
CA GLU A 67 -4.80 -5.15 -2.56
C GLU A 67 -3.64 -4.20 -2.83
N PHE A 68 -3.93 -2.91 -2.94
CA PHE A 68 -2.88 -1.93 -3.15
C PHE A 68 -1.93 -1.88 -1.96
N SER A 69 -2.49 -1.85 -0.75
CA SER A 69 -1.68 -1.84 0.47
C SER A 69 -0.80 -3.09 0.57
N ARG A 70 -1.36 -4.25 0.27
CA ARG A 70 -0.60 -5.50 0.31
C ARG A 70 0.48 -5.53 -0.76
N HIS A 71 0.17 -4.98 -1.92
CA HIS A 71 1.15 -4.98 -3.01
C HIS A 71 2.36 -4.13 -2.63
N ILE A 72 2.12 -2.94 -2.07
CA ILE A 72 3.21 -2.10 -1.60
C ILE A 72 4.04 -2.84 -0.56
N GLN A 73 3.37 -3.42 0.41
CA GLN A 73 4.04 -4.14 1.48
C GLN A 73 4.86 -5.31 0.92
N TYR A 74 4.29 -6.02 -0.06
CA TYR A 74 5.00 -7.12 -0.69
C TYR A 74 6.28 -6.66 -1.39
N LEU A 75 6.20 -5.56 -2.12
CA LEU A 75 7.38 -5.07 -2.84
C LEU A 75 8.50 -4.68 -1.89
N ILE A 76 8.16 -4.12 -0.73
CA ILE A 76 9.16 -3.79 0.27
C ILE A 76 9.73 -5.07 0.88
N SER A 77 8.85 -6.02 1.20
CA SER A 77 9.27 -7.28 1.83
C SER A 77 10.10 -8.14 0.89
N ASN A 78 9.84 -8.07 -0.42
CA ASN A 78 10.53 -8.88 -1.41
C ASN A 78 11.71 -8.16 -2.03
N ALA A 79 12.14 -7.06 -1.42
CA ALA A 79 13.25 -6.29 -1.98
C ALA A 79 14.54 -7.09 -1.92
N ALA A 80 15.37 -6.91 -2.95
CA ALA A 80 16.67 -7.53 -2.98
C ALA A 80 17.52 -7.00 -1.83
N SER A 81 18.36 -7.87 -1.29
CA SER A 81 19.22 -7.52 -0.16
C SER A 81 20.56 -7.04 -0.66
N PRO A 82 21.16 -6.03 -0.03
CA PRO A 82 20.61 -5.23 1.08
C PRO A 82 19.62 -4.20 0.58
N LEU A 83 18.58 -3.98 1.36
CA LEU A 83 17.58 -2.98 1.02
C LEU A 83 18.09 -1.60 1.37
N GLN A 84 18.17 -0.75 0.37
CA GLN A 84 18.50 0.65 0.57
C GLN A 84 17.52 1.48 -0.24
N LEU A 85 16.78 2.31 0.45
CA LEU A 85 15.73 3.11 -0.20
C LEU A 85 16.28 4.49 -0.52
N HIS A 86 16.68 4.67 -1.78
CA HIS A 86 17.16 5.97 -2.24
C HIS A 86 15.98 6.91 -2.48
N ASP A 87 16.30 8.16 -2.82
CA ASP A 87 15.29 9.22 -2.89
C ASP A 87 14.15 8.88 -3.83
N GLN A 88 14.44 8.29 -4.97
CA GLN A 88 13.39 7.98 -5.94
C GLN A 88 12.45 6.88 -5.42
N ALA A 89 13.02 5.90 -4.72
CA ALA A 89 12.18 4.85 -4.13
C ALA A 89 11.29 5.44 -3.04
N LEU A 90 11.84 6.31 -2.19
CA LEU A 90 11.05 6.94 -1.14
C LEU A 90 9.96 7.82 -1.72
N SER A 91 10.28 8.54 -2.79
CA SER A 91 9.29 9.37 -3.46
C SER A 91 8.15 8.54 -4.05
N ALA A 92 8.48 7.40 -4.67
CA ALA A 92 7.46 6.51 -5.22
C ALA A 92 6.56 5.95 -4.12
N LEU A 93 7.15 5.56 -2.99
CA LEU A 93 6.37 5.07 -1.86
C LEU A 93 5.48 6.17 -1.29
N HIS A 94 5.99 7.39 -1.20
CA HIS A 94 5.21 8.51 -0.73
C HIS A 94 4.01 8.76 -1.63
N ASP A 95 4.19 8.69 -2.94
CA ASP A 95 3.09 8.86 -3.88
C ASP A 95 2.02 7.80 -3.67
N CYS A 96 2.43 6.57 -3.35
CA CYS A 96 1.46 5.52 -3.04
C CYS A 96 0.64 5.86 -1.80
N LEU A 97 1.28 6.39 -0.76
CA LEU A 97 0.57 6.76 0.46
C LEU A 97 -0.40 7.90 0.21
N ILE A 98 0.00 8.86 -0.63
CA ILE A 98 -0.89 9.96 -1.00
C ILE A 98 -2.11 9.42 -1.73
N LEU A 99 -1.91 8.49 -2.65
CA LEU A 99 -3.05 7.92 -3.38
C LEU A 99 -3.97 7.17 -2.43
N LEU A 100 -3.43 6.43 -1.47
CA LEU A 100 -4.26 5.76 -0.47
C LEU A 100 -5.10 6.75 0.31
N ALA A 101 -4.52 7.88 0.71
CA ALA A 101 -5.26 8.89 1.44
C ALA A 101 -6.41 9.45 0.60
N TRP A 102 -6.15 9.67 -0.68
CA TRP A 102 -7.19 10.14 -1.59
C TRP A 102 -8.32 9.12 -1.72
N GLN A 103 -7.96 7.84 -1.85
CA GLN A 103 -8.96 6.79 -2.00
C GLN A 103 -9.87 6.70 -0.78
N LEU A 104 -9.31 6.88 0.41
CA LEU A 104 -10.15 6.88 1.61
C LEU A 104 -11.18 7.99 1.58
N GLU A 105 -10.83 9.15 1.02
CA GLU A 105 -11.78 10.25 0.93
C GLU A 105 -12.85 10.03 -0.12
N LEU A 106 -12.59 9.16 -1.08
CA LEU A 106 -13.53 8.90 -2.17
C LEU A 106 -14.55 7.82 -1.83
N ILE A 107 -14.44 7.18 -0.68
CA ILE A 107 -15.40 6.15 -0.30
C ILE A 107 -16.75 6.79 -0.05
N ASP A 108 -17.76 6.24 -0.70
CA ASP A 108 -19.13 6.71 -0.53
C ASP A 108 -19.64 6.31 0.84
N ALA A 109 -19.96 7.29 1.68
CA ALA A 109 -20.37 7.02 3.06
C ALA A 109 -21.69 6.25 3.13
N LYS A 110 -22.52 6.34 2.10
CA LYS A 110 -23.81 5.67 2.11
C LYS A 110 -23.72 4.22 1.67
N THR A 111 -22.89 3.94 0.68
CA THR A 111 -22.81 2.60 0.10
C THR A 111 -21.55 1.86 0.52
N GLY A 112 -20.55 2.58 1.05
CA GLY A 112 -19.26 1.98 1.37
C GLY A 112 -18.46 1.60 0.15
N LYS A 113 -18.86 2.07 -1.01
CA LYS A 113 -18.19 1.71 -2.25
C LYS A 113 -17.18 2.76 -2.65
N LEU A 114 -16.16 2.28 -3.34
CA LEU A 114 -15.10 3.13 -3.86
C LEU A 114 -15.13 3.02 -5.37
N ALA A 115 -15.60 4.08 -6.03
CA ALA A 115 -15.57 4.16 -7.47
C ALA A 115 -14.18 4.65 -7.87
N LEU A 116 -13.35 3.76 -8.35
CA LEU A 116 -11.95 4.05 -8.56
C LEU A 116 -11.46 3.46 -9.86
N ASP A 117 -10.76 4.29 -10.61
CA ASP A 117 -9.98 3.80 -11.75
C ASP A 117 -8.63 3.32 -11.20
N GLU A 118 -8.38 2.04 -11.32
CA GLU A 118 -7.18 1.44 -10.72
C GLU A 118 -5.91 1.67 -11.53
N SER A 119 -6.01 2.43 -12.62
CA SER A 119 -4.83 2.65 -13.46
C SER A 119 -3.73 3.42 -12.72
N GLU A 120 -4.10 4.35 -11.83
CA GLU A 120 -3.10 5.05 -11.04
C GLU A 120 -2.37 4.12 -10.08
N GLN A 121 -3.11 3.20 -9.46
CA GLN A 121 -2.48 2.21 -8.59
C GLN A 121 -1.48 1.37 -9.37
N THR A 122 -1.88 0.91 -10.54
CA THR A 122 -1.02 0.09 -11.38
C THR A 122 0.25 0.83 -11.77
N THR A 123 0.10 2.10 -12.14
CA THR A 123 1.24 2.92 -12.54
C THR A 123 2.21 3.11 -11.36
N LEU A 124 1.68 3.41 -10.19
CA LEU A 124 2.54 3.64 -9.02
C LEU A 124 3.23 2.36 -8.58
N ILE A 125 2.54 1.23 -8.64
CA ILE A 125 3.15 -0.06 -8.30
C ILE A 125 4.30 -0.35 -9.25
N ALA A 126 4.13 -0.08 -10.54
CA ALA A 126 5.20 -0.28 -11.50
C ALA A 126 6.40 0.60 -11.18
N THR A 127 6.15 1.85 -10.79
CA THR A 127 7.22 2.75 -10.42
C THR A 127 7.98 2.25 -9.19
N VAL A 128 7.25 1.82 -8.16
CA VAL A 128 7.89 1.28 -6.96
C VAL A 128 8.72 0.05 -7.31
N CYS A 129 8.18 -0.82 -8.14
CA CYS A 129 8.88 -2.02 -8.54
C CYS A 129 10.18 -1.70 -9.27
N GLN A 130 10.18 -0.65 -10.10
CA GLN A 130 11.39 -0.22 -10.79
C GLN A 130 12.42 0.36 -9.82
N GLN A 131 11.97 1.04 -8.79
CA GLN A 131 12.86 1.73 -7.87
C GLN A 131 13.35 0.84 -6.73
N ILE A 132 12.67 -0.28 -6.46
CA ILE A 132 13.05 -1.22 -5.42
C ILE A 132 13.29 -2.57 -6.09
N PRO A 133 14.57 -2.90 -6.37
CA PRO A 133 14.86 -4.18 -7.02
C PRO A 133 14.34 -5.34 -6.20
N GLN A 134 13.73 -6.31 -6.87
CA GLN A 134 13.10 -7.44 -6.24
C GLN A 134 14.02 -8.65 -6.22
N LYS A 135 13.83 -9.53 -5.25
CA LYS A 135 14.61 -10.76 -5.15
C LYS A 135 14.39 -11.62 -6.37
N ASP A 136 15.46 -12.32 -6.75
CA ASP A 136 15.41 -13.30 -7.82
C ASP A 136 15.21 -14.66 -7.17
N PHE A 137 14.11 -15.34 -7.52
CA PHE A 137 13.80 -16.63 -6.93
C PHE A 137 14.35 -17.79 -7.74
N GLY A 138 15.29 -17.54 -8.63
CA GLY A 138 15.96 -18.61 -9.33
C GLY A 138 15.28 -19.08 -10.59
N TYR A 139 14.20 -18.45 -11.02
CA TYR A 139 13.62 -18.71 -12.33
C TYR A 139 13.26 -17.37 -12.96
N LYS A 140 13.22 -17.41 -14.27
CA LYS A 140 12.89 -16.19 -14.99
C LYS A 140 11.49 -16.27 -15.43
N GLN A 141 10.86 -15.43 -15.16
CA GLN A 141 9.57 -15.44 -15.59
C GLN A 141 9.42 -15.08 -16.96
N PRO A 142 9.61 -15.62 -17.42
CA PRO A 142 9.63 -15.40 -18.39
C PRO A 142 9.33 -14.49 -18.98
N GLN A 143 9.98 -14.66 -18.53
CA GLN A 143 9.73 -13.99 -18.60
C GLN A 143 9.53 -13.23 -19.00
N HIS A 144 9.73 -13.65 -19.43
CA HIS A 144 9.41 -13.20 -19.62
C HIS A 144 9.13 -12.73 -19.96
N MET A 145 9.23 -12.97 -20.38
CA MET A 145 8.90 -12.79 -20.65
C MET A 145 8.67 -12.28 -21.03
N PRO A 146 8.67 -12.21 -21.38
CA PRO A 146 8.50 -11.88 -21.74
C PRO A 146 8.45 -11.37 -22.11
N TYR A 147 8.57 -11.61 -22.52
CA TYR A 147 8.44 -11.39 -22.64
C TYR A 147 8.50 -11.20 -22.91
N ALA A 148 8.86 -11.37 -23.06
CA ALA A 148 8.83 -11.40 -23.20
C ALA A 148 8.97 -11.23 -23.40
N SER A 149 9.24 -11.42 -23.68
CA SER A 149 9.24 -11.29 -23.81
C SER A 149 9.23 -11.14 -23.93
#